data_fd7d0e533a29892369b39b4c012108cd
#
_entry.id   fd7d0e533a29892369b39b4c012108cd
#
_cell.length_a   1.000
_cell.length_b   1.000
_cell.length_c   1.000
_cell.angle_alpha   90.00
_cell.angle_beta   90.00
_cell.angle_gamma   90.00
#
_symmetry.space_group_name_H-M   'P 1'
#
loop_
_entity.id
_entity.type
_entity.pdbx_description
1 polymer ?
#
loop_
_entity_poly.entity_id
_entity_poly.type
_entity_poly.pdbx_seq_one_letter_code
_entity_poly.pdbx_strand_id
1 'polypeptide(L)'
;MKTKLHTSKLILAGSICSLLALANLTSLAQTSRALREARPNRSPDPKTETLAEPRTPDEAVRSGLEYLLSQQHADGGWGQGGGWRQNKGGGRVESANTEDPSDLGNTCVSLVALLRSGETSAPGKARDAMLKALDFICAAAEAADRDSLFVTQVRDTQLQVKIGTYVDTFLTGWALSEVKDHGAGGALEKRRTAALEKVVSKIERNQKDDGSFEGNKGWAAVLSQGLASKALNLASRSGAKVSNQALDKDNRQNGAGLDLAKGDFSAPTTTAEPSSAGVSLYREAAKLGGLREKTKSNVKRKDAAEKTVADPAAPAPAKQQAQQDLKQFADDEKAAQVASRAVSGKLSDASYVAGFGNNGGEEFLSYLNLTESMHERGGQEWTDWRAKMTRTLCGAQNQDGSWAGQHCITGRTFCTAGALLTLLVERAAEQAKTTSLGAGLRPPVAAQ
;
A
#
# COMPACT_ATOMS: atom_id res chain seq x y z
N MET A 1 0.11 -85.56 7.93
CA MET A 1 -1.27 -85.14 7.54
C MET A 1 -1.48 -83.69 8.01
N LYS A 2 -2.00 -82.81 7.17
CA LYS A 2 -2.34 -81.39 7.39
C LYS A 2 -1.18 -80.39 7.15
N THR A 3 -0.97 -80.04 5.88
CA THR A 3 -0.48 -78.73 5.48
C THR A 3 -0.77 -78.53 4.00
N LYS A 4 -1.92 -78.02 3.66
CA LYS A 4 -2.28 -77.40 2.34
C LYS A 4 -3.60 -76.66 2.51
N LEU A 5 -3.56 -75.39 2.94
CA LEU A 5 -4.68 -74.45 2.70
C LEU A 5 -4.28 -73.03 3.20
N HIS A 6 -3.35 -72.37 2.55
CA HIS A 6 -3.17 -70.91 2.84
C HIS A 6 -2.64 -70.05 1.67
N THR A 7 -2.49 -70.62 0.46
CA THR A 7 -1.91 -69.87 -0.65
C THR A 7 -2.96 -69.25 -1.64
N SER A 8 -4.23 -69.64 -1.55
CA SER A 8 -5.25 -69.17 -2.52
C SER A 8 -5.99 -67.87 -2.12
N LYS A 9 -5.87 -67.43 -0.85
CA LYS A 9 -6.56 -66.20 -0.42
C LYS A 9 -5.77 -64.93 -0.60
N LEU A 10 -4.44 -64.99 -0.77
CA LEU A 10 -3.62 -63.78 -0.96
C LEU A 10 -3.63 -63.26 -2.40
N ILE A 11 -3.83 -64.09 -3.39
CA ILE A 11 -3.86 -63.64 -4.81
C ILE A 11 -5.15 -62.90 -5.17
N LEU A 12 -6.27 -63.22 -4.52
CA LEU A 12 -7.55 -62.54 -4.79
C LEU A 12 -7.61 -61.15 -4.16
N ALA A 13 -6.93 -60.93 -3.02
CA ALA A 13 -6.89 -59.61 -2.37
C ALA A 13 -6.05 -58.60 -3.15
N GLY A 14 -4.97 -59.02 -3.81
CA GLY A 14 -4.10 -58.16 -4.60
C GLY A 14 -4.76 -57.62 -5.87
N SER A 15 -5.56 -58.46 -6.55
CA SER A 15 -6.28 -58.06 -7.76
C SER A 15 -7.42 -57.10 -7.49
N ILE A 16 -8.13 -57.23 -6.36
CA ILE A 16 -9.23 -56.32 -6.01
C ILE A 16 -8.72 -54.94 -5.60
N CYS A 17 -7.61 -54.86 -4.91
CA CYS A 17 -6.96 -53.56 -4.56
C CYS A 17 -6.43 -52.82 -5.79
N SER A 18 -5.91 -53.54 -6.79
CA SER A 18 -5.41 -52.91 -8.03
C SER A 18 -6.56 -52.37 -8.90
N LEU A 19 -7.69 -53.04 -8.94
CA LEU A 19 -8.88 -52.61 -9.66
C LEU A 19 -9.59 -51.44 -8.98
N LEU A 20 -9.60 -51.39 -7.64
CA LEU A 20 -10.12 -50.24 -6.88
C LEU A 20 -9.22 -49.03 -6.99
N ALA A 21 -7.92 -49.17 -7.07
CA ALA A 21 -6.97 -48.08 -7.28
C ALA A 21 -7.08 -47.49 -8.69
N LEU A 22 -7.27 -48.32 -9.72
CA LEU A 22 -7.50 -47.83 -11.09
C LEU A 22 -8.88 -47.18 -11.25
N ALA A 23 -9.91 -47.65 -10.58
CA ALA A 23 -11.24 -47.04 -10.61
C ALA A 23 -11.24 -45.67 -9.89
N ASN A 24 -10.48 -45.51 -8.82
CA ASN A 24 -10.32 -44.23 -8.13
C ASN A 24 -9.51 -43.22 -8.95
N LEU A 25 -8.48 -43.68 -9.68
CA LEU A 25 -7.67 -42.78 -10.54
C LEU A 25 -8.47 -42.29 -11.76
N THR A 26 -9.32 -43.15 -12.36
CA THR A 26 -10.22 -42.74 -13.44
C THR A 26 -11.33 -41.82 -12.93
N SER A 27 -11.88 -42.05 -11.74
CA SER A 27 -12.88 -41.17 -11.11
C SER A 27 -12.28 -39.81 -10.79
N LEU A 28 -11.06 -39.73 -10.25
CA LEU A 28 -10.36 -38.47 -10.00
C LEU A 28 -10.01 -37.71 -11.28
N ALA A 29 -9.62 -38.42 -12.33
CA ALA A 29 -9.37 -37.80 -13.64
C ALA A 29 -10.67 -37.31 -14.31
N GLN A 30 -11.76 -38.04 -14.17
CA GLN A 30 -13.09 -37.63 -14.66
C GLN A 30 -13.66 -36.47 -13.85
N THR A 31 -13.49 -36.46 -12.52
CA THR A 31 -13.88 -35.33 -11.68
C THR A 31 -13.04 -34.08 -11.97
N SER A 32 -11.73 -34.22 -12.22
CA SER A 32 -10.86 -33.11 -12.62
C SER A 32 -11.21 -32.58 -14.02
N ARG A 33 -11.67 -33.45 -14.93
CA ARG A 33 -12.13 -33.07 -16.26
C ARG A 33 -13.51 -32.41 -16.19
N ALA A 34 -14.45 -32.96 -15.41
CA ALA A 34 -15.75 -32.35 -15.16
C ALA A 34 -15.65 -30.99 -14.44
N LEU A 35 -14.72 -30.83 -13.53
CA LEU A 35 -14.43 -29.55 -12.89
C LEU A 35 -13.73 -28.53 -13.83
N ARG A 36 -13.03 -29.02 -14.87
CA ARG A 36 -12.51 -28.14 -15.94
C ARG A 36 -13.58 -27.79 -16.97
N GLU A 37 -14.49 -28.71 -17.26
CA GLU A 37 -15.61 -28.51 -18.21
C GLU A 37 -16.81 -27.79 -17.57
N ALA A 38 -16.94 -27.83 -16.24
CA ALA A 38 -17.93 -27.06 -15.46
C ALA A 38 -17.45 -25.65 -15.06
N ARG A 39 -16.40 -25.14 -15.67
CA ARG A 39 -16.25 -23.67 -15.71
C ARG A 39 -17.42 -23.18 -16.54
N PRO A 40 -18.37 -22.42 -15.95
CA PRO A 40 -19.39 -21.79 -16.76
C PRO A 40 -18.64 -21.05 -17.86
N ASN A 41 -19.05 -21.29 -19.08
CA ASN A 41 -18.66 -20.52 -20.24
C ASN A 41 -18.90 -19.06 -19.83
N ARG A 42 -17.87 -18.37 -19.32
CA ARG A 42 -17.97 -16.94 -19.02
C ARG A 42 -18.26 -16.34 -20.37
N SER A 43 -19.52 -16.00 -20.58
CA SER A 43 -19.82 -14.98 -21.56
C SER A 43 -18.82 -13.87 -21.31
N PRO A 44 -18.05 -13.43 -22.30
CA PRO A 44 -17.16 -12.30 -22.10
C PRO A 44 -18.02 -11.21 -21.46
N ASP A 45 -17.58 -10.71 -20.31
CA ASP A 45 -18.22 -9.58 -19.64
C ASP A 45 -18.45 -8.55 -20.75
N PRO A 46 -19.69 -8.07 -20.99
CA PRO A 46 -19.94 -7.10 -22.06
C PRO A 46 -19.15 -5.82 -21.95
N LYS A 47 -18.33 -5.70 -20.92
CA LYS A 47 -17.26 -4.73 -20.75
C LYS A 47 -15.89 -5.43 -20.80
N THR A 48 -15.58 -6.14 -21.87
CA THR A 48 -14.19 -6.47 -22.19
C THR A 48 -13.47 -5.13 -22.31
N GLU A 49 -12.66 -4.81 -21.31
CA GLU A 49 -11.92 -3.55 -21.25
C GLU A 49 -10.99 -3.52 -22.45
N THR A 50 -11.33 -2.69 -23.43
CA THR A 50 -10.48 -2.48 -24.59
C THR A 50 -9.32 -1.64 -24.12
N LEU A 51 -8.11 -2.20 -24.10
CA LEU A 51 -6.90 -1.45 -23.82
C LEU A 51 -6.79 -0.33 -24.84
N ALA A 52 -6.37 0.83 -24.40
CA ALA A 52 -6.04 1.94 -25.29
C ALA A 52 -4.75 1.59 -26.05
N GLU A 53 -4.56 2.20 -27.22
CA GLU A 53 -3.23 2.27 -27.80
C GLU A 53 -2.28 2.90 -26.77
N PRO A 54 -1.02 2.40 -26.64
CA PRO A 54 -0.10 2.88 -25.63
C PRO A 54 0.07 4.40 -25.73
N ARG A 55 -0.28 5.09 -24.65
CA ARG A 55 -0.16 6.55 -24.53
C ARG A 55 1.22 6.95 -24.05
N THR A 56 1.60 8.18 -24.32
CA THR A 56 2.74 8.79 -23.62
C THR A 56 2.43 8.91 -22.12
N PRO A 57 3.45 8.97 -21.26
CA PRO A 57 3.22 9.10 -19.80
C PRO A 57 2.34 10.29 -19.42
N ASP A 58 2.54 11.44 -20.08
CA ASP A 58 1.76 12.66 -19.81
C ASP A 58 0.29 12.51 -20.25
N GLU A 59 0.04 11.87 -21.38
CA GLU A 59 -1.31 11.56 -21.85
C GLU A 59 -1.98 10.55 -20.92
N ALA A 60 -1.26 9.54 -20.48
CA ALA A 60 -1.76 8.53 -19.56
C ALA A 60 -2.12 9.17 -18.20
N VAL A 61 -1.27 10.03 -17.67
CA VAL A 61 -1.54 10.77 -16.43
C VAL A 61 -2.76 11.66 -16.59
N ARG A 62 -2.83 12.46 -17.67
CA ARG A 62 -3.97 13.33 -17.92
C ARG A 62 -5.29 12.55 -17.99
N SER A 63 -5.36 11.51 -18.82
CA SER A 63 -6.57 10.70 -18.96
C SER A 63 -6.96 10.00 -17.66
N GLY A 64 -5.98 9.54 -16.86
CA GLY A 64 -6.26 8.96 -15.55
C GLY A 64 -6.81 9.95 -14.53
N LEU A 65 -6.30 11.18 -14.52
CA LEU A 65 -6.83 12.27 -13.68
C LEU A 65 -8.25 12.67 -14.11
N GLU A 66 -8.49 12.78 -15.43
CA GLU A 66 -9.84 13.05 -15.96
C GLU A 66 -10.82 11.95 -15.56
N TYR A 67 -10.40 10.68 -15.63
CA TYR A 67 -11.19 9.56 -15.13
C TYR A 67 -11.52 9.72 -13.65
N LEU A 68 -10.54 9.91 -12.76
CA LEU A 68 -10.79 10.06 -11.31
C LEU A 68 -11.75 11.24 -11.05
N LEU A 69 -11.53 12.39 -11.68
CA LEU A 69 -12.39 13.56 -11.50
C LEU A 69 -13.84 13.30 -11.95
N SER A 70 -14.04 12.47 -12.99
CA SER A 70 -15.37 12.09 -13.47
C SER A 70 -16.10 11.10 -12.56
N GLN A 71 -15.36 10.38 -11.72
CA GLN A 71 -15.91 9.32 -10.83
C GLN A 71 -16.17 9.81 -9.41
N GLN A 72 -15.86 11.06 -9.07
CA GLN A 72 -16.17 11.59 -7.74
C GLN A 72 -17.68 11.70 -7.53
N HIS A 73 -18.16 11.14 -6.45
CA HIS A 73 -19.57 11.20 -6.07
C HIS A 73 -19.96 12.58 -5.48
N ALA A 74 -21.26 12.83 -5.39
CA ALA A 74 -21.77 14.10 -4.90
C ALA A 74 -21.38 14.40 -3.43
N ASP A 75 -21.16 13.35 -2.61
CA ASP A 75 -20.69 13.45 -1.23
C ASP A 75 -19.20 13.77 -1.10
N GLY A 76 -18.48 13.86 -2.21
CA GLY A 76 -17.06 14.15 -2.26
C GLY A 76 -16.15 12.92 -2.20
N GLY A 77 -16.69 11.73 -1.97
CA GLY A 77 -15.95 10.48 -1.95
C GLY A 77 -15.85 9.78 -3.29
N TRP A 78 -15.14 8.66 -3.32
CA TRP A 78 -15.10 7.69 -4.42
C TRP A 78 -15.47 6.31 -3.91
N GLY A 79 -16.23 5.57 -4.71
CA GLY A 79 -16.41 4.12 -4.57
C GLY A 79 -15.29 3.33 -5.24
N GLN A 80 -15.45 2.01 -5.33
CA GLN A 80 -14.47 1.12 -5.96
C GLN A 80 -14.28 1.36 -7.47
N GLY A 81 -15.30 1.91 -8.14
CA GLY A 81 -15.31 2.01 -9.60
C GLY A 81 -15.55 0.65 -10.27
N GLY A 82 -16.44 -0.15 -9.69
CA GLY A 82 -16.78 -1.49 -10.17
C GLY A 82 -15.99 -2.61 -9.51
N GLY A 83 -15.99 -3.79 -10.14
CA GLY A 83 -15.41 -5.01 -9.60
C GLY A 83 -16.30 -5.72 -8.58
N TRP A 84 -15.77 -6.78 -7.97
CA TRP A 84 -16.51 -7.60 -7.01
C TRP A 84 -16.62 -6.94 -5.63
N ARG A 85 -17.62 -7.38 -4.85
CA ARG A 85 -17.73 -7.10 -3.41
C ARG A 85 -17.86 -8.40 -2.62
N GLN A 86 -17.42 -8.37 -1.37
CA GLN A 86 -17.59 -9.50 -0.45
C GLN A 86 -19.03 -9.48 0.08
N ASN A 87 -19.74 -10.61 -0.01
CA ASN A 87 -21.03 -10.74 0.63
C ASN A 87 -20.90 -11.22 2.09
N LYS A 88 -21.97 -11.09 2.87
CA LYS A 88 -21.99 -11.50 4.29
C LYS A 88 -21.76 -13.00 4.51
N GLY A 89 -21.96 -13.82 3.48
CA GLY A 89 -21.71 -15.26 3.52
C GLY A 89 -20.30 -15.68 3.09
N GLY A 90 -19.38 -14.74 2.87
CA GLY A 90 -17.99 -15.01 2.48
C GLY A 90 -17.77 -15.21 0.99
N GLY A 91 -18.82 -15.16 0.17
CA GLY A 91 -18.73 -15.22 -1.30
C GLY A 91 -18.43 -13.85 -1.92
N ARG A 92 -18.16 -13.85 -3.23
CA ARG A 92 -18.03 -12.63 -4.03
C ARG A 92 -19.32 -12.35 -4.79
N VAL A 93 -19.71 -11.08 -4.81
CA VAL A 93 -20.82 -10.58 -5.63
C VAL A 93 -20.22 -9.72 -6.74
N GLU A 94 -20.51 -10.05 -7.98
CA GLU A 94 -20.03 -9.27 -9.13
C GLU A 94 -20.77 -7.93 -9.24
N SER A 95 -20.08 -6.90 -9.67
CA SER A 95 -20.48 -5.50 -9.52
C SER A 95 -21.63 -5.02 -10.39
N ALA A 96 -22.07 -5.75 -11.39
CA ALA A 96 -23.11 -5.28 -12.31
C ALA A 96 -24.46 -4.92 -11.63
N ASN A 97 -24.66 -5.42 -10.39
CA ASN A 97 -25.87 -5.21 -9.60
C ASN A 97 -25.58 -4.77 -8.15
N THR A 98 -24.37 -4.30 -7.86
CA THR A 98 -24.01 -3.83 -6.51
C THR A 98 -23.89 -2.32 -6.50
N GLU A 99 -24.46 -1.68 -5.48
CA GLU A 99 -24.20 -0.29 -5.17
C GLU A 99 -22.70 -0.07 -5.00
N ASP A 100 -22.20 1.05 -5.47
CA ASP A 100 -20.81 1.47 -5.32
C ASP A 100 -20.71 2.76 -4.48
N PRO A 101 -21.07 2.70 -3.19
CA PRO A 101 -21.01 3.88 -2.32
C PRO A 101 -19.56 4.33 -2.12
N SER A 102 -19.40 5.61 -1.80
CA SER A 102 -18.10 6.16 -1.40
C SER A 102 -17.52 5.39 -0.22
N ASP A 103 -16.23 5.09 -0.28
CA ASP A 103 -15.49 4.52 0.84
C ASP A 103 -14.17 5.28 1.08
N LEU A 104 -13.66 5.16 2.30
CA LEU A 104 -12.47 5.92 2.71
C LEU A 104 -11.20 5.48 1.97
N GLY A 105 -11.03 4.21 1.72
CA GLY A 105 -9.82 3.69 1.08
C GLY A 105 -9.65 4.26 -0.32
N ASN A 106 -10.69 4.15 -1.15
CA ASN A 106 -10.70 4.68 -2.50
C ASN A 106 -10.64 6.22 -2.52
N THR A 107 -11.33 6.88 -1.57
CA THR A 107 -11.30 8.35 -1.46
C THR A 107 -9.91 8.87 -1.10
N CYS A 108 -9.25 8.27 -0.12
CA CYS A 108 -7.92 8.70 0.32
C CYS A 108 -6.87 8.54 -0.78
N VAL A 109 -6.82 7.38 -1.47
CA VAL A 109 -5.82 7.17 -2.51
C VAL A 109 -6.05 8.07 -3.72
N SER A 110 -7.32 8.35 -4.08
CA SER A 110 -7.68 9.30 -5.14
C SER A 110 -7.28 10.72 -4.78
N LEU A 111 -7.53 11.15 -3.54
CA LEU A 111 -7.07 12.45 -3.04
C LEU A 111 -5.56 12.59 -3.17
N VAL A 112 -4.78 11.60 -2.73
CA VAL A 112 -3.31 11.67 -2.82
C VAL A 112 -2.84 11.72 -4.27
N ALA A 113 -3.48 10.99 -5.19
CA ALA A 113 -3.15 11.07 -6.62
C ALA A 113 -3.41 12.47 -7.19
N LEU A 114 -4.53 13.12 -6.83
CA LEU A 114 -4.82 14.51 -7.21
C LEU A 114 -3.78 15.49 -6.64
N LEU A 115 -3.38 15.35 -5.38
CA LEU A 115 -2.36 16.20 -4.77
C LEU A 115 -1.01 16.11 -5.52
N ARG A 116 -0.58 14.89 -5.82
CA ARG A 116 0.70 14.65 -6.49
C ARG A 116 0.72 15.03 -7.96
N SER A 117 -0.45 15.20 -8.59
CA SER A 117 -0.53 15.75 -9.94
C SER A 117 -0.11 17.22 -10.02
N GLY A 118 -0.20 17.96 -8.91
CA GLY A 118 0.03 19.41 -8.85
C GLY A 118 -1.15 20.26 -9.30
N GLU A 119 -2.19 19.65 -9.87
CA GLU A 119 -3.34 20.40 -10.41
C GLU A 119 -4.24 21.00 -9.32
N THR A 120 -4.06 20.59 -8.07
CA THR A 120 -4.79 21.14 -6.91
C THR A 120 -4.28 22.50 -6.45
N SER A 121 -3.14 22.97 -6.96
CA SER A 121 -2.49 24.21 -6.53
C SER A 121 -3.23 25.47 -7.04
N ALA A 122 -3.96 25.38 -8.14
CA ALA A 122 -4.74 26.46 -8.73
C ALA A 122 -6.25 26.19 -8.61
N PRO A 123 -7.10 27.24 -8.62
CA PRO A 123 -8.55 27.06 -8.71
C PRO A 123 -8.95 26.24 -9.94
N GLY A 124 -9.88 25.29 -9.76
CA GLY A 124 -10.35 24.43 -10.83
C GLY A 124 -10.89 23.10 -10.31
N LYS A 125 -11.31 22.21 -11.23
CA LYS A 125 -11.98 20.95 -10.90
C LYS A 125 -11.18 20.07 -9.93
N ALA A 126 -9.86 19.97 -10.10
CA ALA A 126 -9.01 19.16 -9.25
C ALA A 126 -8.96 19.71 -7.81
N ARG A 127 -8.88 21.04 -7.65
CA ARG A 127 -8.92 21.69 -6.35
C ARG A 127 -10.27 21.51 -5.66
N ASP A 128 -11.36 21.70 -6.40
CA ASP A 128 -12.72 21.51 -5.86
C ASP A 128 -12.94 20.07 -5.42
N ALA A 129 -12.48 19.10 -6.23
CA ALA A 129 -12.53 17.69 -5.90
C ALA A 129 -11.69 17.37 -4.64
N MET A 130 -10.49 17.94 -4.52
CA MET A 130 -9.64 17.82 -3.34
C MET A 130 -10.35 18.31 -2.08
N LEU A 131 -10.98 19.50 -2.13
CA LEU A 131 -11.65 20.06 -0.95
C LEU A 131 -12.85 19.22 -0.51
N LYS A 132 -13.66 18.73 -1.45
CA LYS A 132 -14.78 17.83 -1.18
C LYS A 132 -14.29 16.49 -0.57
N ALA A 133 -13.24 15.91 -1.14
CA ALA A 133 -12.66 14.68 -0.62
C ALA A 133 -12.11 14.85 0.80
N LEU A 134 -11.44 15.98 1.06
CA LEU A 134 -10.94 16.29 2.40
C LEU A 134 -12.09 16.44 3.41
N ASP A 135 -13.18 17.09 3.02
CA ASP A 135 -14.37 17.24 3.87
C ASP A 135 -14.99 15.85 4.20
N PHE A 136 -15.16 14.98 3.19
CA PHE A 136 -15.62 13.60 3.35
C PHE A 136 -14.74 12.81 4.33
N ILE A 137 -13.40 12.87 4.16
CA ILE A 137 -12.44 12.17 5.02
C ILE A 137 -12.51 12.70 6.46
N CYS A 138 -12.58 14.03 6.64
CA CYS A 138 -12.71 14.63 7.96
C CYS A 138 -14.01 14.20 8.65
N ALA A 139 -15.14 14.23 7.95
CA ALA A 139 -16.43 13.81 8.50
C ALA A 139 -16.40 12.34 8.96
N ALA A 140 -15.82 11.45 8.19
CA ALA A 140 -15.67 10.04 8.57
C ALA A 140 -14.78 9.87 9.82
N ALA A 141 -13.63 10.56 9.87
CA ALA A 141 -12.75 10.52 11.02
C ALA A 141 -13.40 11.11 12.28
N GLU A 142 -14.18 12.18 12.15
CA GLU A 142 -14.95 12.79 13.23
C GLU A 142 -16.01 11.83 13.80
N ALA A 143 -16.74 11.13 12.95
CA ALA A 143 -17.76 10.16 13.30
C ALA A 143 -17.21 8.86 13.92
N ALA A 144 -15.95 8.52 13.66
CA ALA A 144 -15.33 7.30 14.17
C ALA A 144 -15.30 7.28 15.71
N ASP A 145 -15.42 6.10 16.33
CA ASP A 145 -15.17 5.92 17.76
C ASP A 145 -13.72 6.29 18.14
N ARG A 146 -13.40 6.27 19.42
CA ARG A 146 -12.06 6.60 19.92
C ARG A 146 -11.14 5.40 20.10
N ASP A 147 -11.69 4.21 20.28
CA ASP A 147 -10.95 3.08 20.83
C ASP A 147 -10.54 2.06 19.78
N SER A 148 -11.45 1.69 18.88
CA SER A 148 -11.14 0.74 17.82
C SER A 148 -10.19 1.34 16.75
N LEU A 149 -9.49 0.48 16.01
CA LEU A 149 -8.63 0.95 14.91
C LEU A 149 -9.43 1.36 13.66
N PHE A 150 -10.73 1.13 13.59
CA PHE A 150 -11.56 1.52 12.46
C PHE A 150 -11.88 3.01 12.43
N VAL A 151 -11.80 3.63 11.26
CA VAL A 151 -12.22 5.02 11.01
C VAL A 151 -13.50 5.11 10.18
N THR A 152 -14.08 3.99 9.77
CA THR A 152 -15.31 3.89 9.00
C THR A 152 -16.16 2.72 9.46
N GLN A 153 -17.47 2.77 9.20
CA GLN A 153 -18.38 1.64 9.39
C GLN A 153 -18.49 0.76 8.14
N VAL A 154 -17.97 1.22 7.00
CA VAL A 154 -17.93 0.41 5.77
C VAL A 154 -17.02 -0.80 5.97
N ARG A 155 -17.49 -1.98 5.57
CA ARG A 155 -16.76 -3.25 5.67
C ARG A 155 -16.77 -3.98 4.35
N ASP A 156 -15.85 -4.93 4.24
CA ASP A 156 -15.78 -5.90 3.14
C ASP A 156 -15.52 -5.28 1.77
N THR A 157 -14.86 -4.10 1.75
CA THR A 157 -14.33 -3.53 0.49
C THR A 157 -13.21 -4.43 -0.05
N GLN A 158 -12.94 -4.34 -1.35
CA GLN A 158 -11.83 -5.08 -1.95
C GLN A 158 -10.50 -4.77 -1.25
N LEU A 159 -10.28 -3.50 -0.85
CA LEU A 159 -9.07 -3.07 -0.17
C LEU A 159 -8.93 -3.73 1.20
N GLN A 160 -10.00 -3.74 2.01
CA GLN A 160 -9.99 -4.39 3.32
C GLN A 160 -9.73 -5.90 3.22
N VAL A 161 -10.38 -6.58 2.27
CA VAL A 161 -10.25 -8.03 2.09
C VAL A 161 -8.86 -8.42 1.55
N LYS A 162 -8.29 -7.61 0.68
CA LYS A 162 -7.05 -7.96 -0.03
C LYS A 162 -5.79 -7.35 0.59
N ILE A 163 -5.83 -6.08 0.98
CA ILE A 163 -4.68 -5.37 1.53
C ILE A 163 -4.64 -5.50 3.06
N GLY A 164 -5.79 -5.34 3.73
CA GLY A 164 -5.86 -5.50 5.19
C GLY A 164 -7.05 -4.80 5.82
N THR A 165 -7.53 -5.37 6.91
CA THR A 165 -8.73 -4.95 7.63
C THR A 165 -8.76 -3.44 7.95
N TYR A 166 -7.61 -2.85 8.26
CA TYR A 166 -7.48 -1.45 8.70
C TYR A 166 -6.89 -0.52 7.64
N VAL A 167 -6.89 -0.95 6.38
CA VAL A 167 -6.31 -0.17 5.27
C VAL A 167 -6.88 1.24 5.19
N ASP A 168 -8.18 1.41 5.43
CA ASP A 168 -8.84 2.73 5.41
C ASP A 168 -8.24 3.68 6.45
N THR A 169 -7.94 3.19 7.65
CA THR A 169 -7.33 4.00 8.72
C THR A 169 -5.94 4.49 8.33
N PHE A 170 -5.13 3.60 7.77
CA PHE A 170 -3.78 3.94 7.38
C PHE A 170 -3.75 4.87 6.16
N LEU A 171 -4.62 4.64 5.17
CA LEU A 171 -4.79 5.54 4.04
C LEU A 171 -5.31 6.92 4.47
N THR A 172 -6.21 6.97 5.47
CA THR A 172 -6.68 8.23 6.05
C THR A 172 -5.54 9.01 6.71
N GLY A 173 -4.70 8.36 7.50
CA GLY A 173 -3.51 8.98 8.10
C GLY A 173 -2.55 9.52 7.04
N TRP A 174 -2.31 8.77 5.95
CA TRP A 174 -1.51 9.24 4.83
C TRP A 174 -2.12 10.45 4.14
N ALA A 175 -3.38 10.38 3.70
CA ALA A 175 -4.04 11.46 2.97
C ALA A 175 -4.12 12.78 3.79
N LEU A 176 -4.53 12.70 5.07
CA LEU A 176 -4.60 13.86 5.95
C LEU A 176 -3.23 14.50 6.23
N SER A 177 -2.16 13.72 6.20
CA SER A 177 -0.79 14.21 6.36
C SER A 177 -0.30 14.91 5.09
N GLU A 178 -0.59 14.36 3.91
CA GLU A 178 -0.07 14.86 2.63
C GLU A 178 -0.77 16.14 2.17
N VAL A 179 -2.06 16.30 2.51
CA VAL A 179 -2.85 17.47 2.09
C VAL A 179 -2.51 18.77 2.85
N LYS A 180 -1.73 18.72 3.92
CA LYS A 180 -1.42 19.84 4.83
C LYS A 180 -1.07 21.13 4.13
N ASP A 181 -0.19 21.09 3.15
CA ASP A 181 0.39 22.30 2.53
C ASP A 181 -0.35 22.69 1.23
N HIS A 182 -1.52 22.08 0.94
CA HIS A 182 -2.31 22.34 -0.26
C HIS A 182 -3.42 23.37 -0.07
N GLY A 183 -3.40 24.11 1.05
CA GLY A 183 -4.23 25.32 1.23
C GLY A 183 -5.72 25.05 1.38
N ALA A 184 -6.11 24.07 2.18
CA ALA A 184 -7.51 23.85 2.54
C ALA A 184 -8.10 25.07 3.26
N GLY A 185 -7.30 25.79 4.03
CA GLY A 185 -7.65 27.04 4.71
C GLY A 185 -8.67 26.92 5.85
N GLY A 186 -8.69 27.92 6.72
CA GLY A 186 -9.78 28.20 7.65
C GLY A 186 -10.24 27.00 8.51
N ALA A 187 -11.54 26.75 8.52
CA ALA A 187 -12.20 25.73 9.32
C ALA A 187 -11.83 24.30 8.88
N LEU A 188 -11.68 24.08 7.58
CA LEU A 188 -11.36 22.73 7.05
C LEU A 188 -9.95 22.28 7.46
N GLU A 189 -8.97 23.19 7.51
CA GLU A 189 -7.63 22.88 7.98
C GLU A 189 -7.61 22.53 9.49
N LYS A 190 -8.43 23.19 10.30
CA LYS A 190 -8.60 22.82 11.72
C LYS A 190 -9.20 21.43 11.87
N ARG A 191 -10.23 21.10 11.07
CA ARG A 191 -10.84 19.77 11.04
C ARG A 191 -9.84 18.71 10.59
N ARG A 192 -9.07 18.99 9.52
CA ARG A 192 -7.99 18.12 9.05
C ARG A 192 -6.99 17.78 10.17
N THR A 193 -6.55 18.81 10.89
CA THR A 193 -5.59 18.62 11.99
C THR A 193 -6.16 17.75 13.10
N ALA A 194 -7.39 18.04 13.55
CA ALA A 194 -8.06 17.25 14.57
C ALA A 194 -8.33 15.80 14.13
N ALA A 195 -8.73 15.61 12.86
CA ALA A 195 -8.93 14.28 12.27
C ALA A 195 -7.62 13.49 12.22
N LEU A 196 -6.51 14.11 11.82
CA LEU A 196 -5.19 13.48 11.80
C LEU A 196 -4.74 13.06 13.20
N GLU A 197 -4.88 13.95 14.18
CA GLU A 197 -4.54 13.64 15.59
C GLU A 197 -5.36 12.44 16.11
N LYS A 198 -6.65 12.40 15.79
CA LYS A 198 -7.52 11.27 16.16
C LYS A 198 -7.07 9.97 15.49
N VAL A 199 -6.77 10.00 14.20
CA VAL A 199 -6.29 8.82 13.43
C VAL A 199 -4.96 8.32 13.99
N VAL A 200 -4.00 9.20 14.24
CA VAL A 200 -2.71 8.87 14.86
C VAL A 200 -2.93 8.21 16.22
N SER A 201 -3.77 8.80 17.08
CA SER A 201 -4.08 8.23 18.40
C SER A 201 -4.70 6.83 18.30
N LYS A 202 -5.57 6.57 17.31
CA LYS A 202 -6.13 5.23 17.05
C LYS A 202 -5.05 4.24 16.63
N ILE A 203 -4.14 4.63 15.76
CA ILE A 203 -3.02 3.78 15.30
C ILE A 203 -2.11 3.44 16.49
N GLU A 204 -1.65 4.44 17.25
CA GLU A 204 -0.74 4.25 18.38
C GLU A 204 -1.33 3.35 19.47
N ARG A 205 -2.60 3.57 19.81
CA ARG A 205 -3.30 2.80 20.85
C ARG A 205 -3.46 1.34 20.51
N ASN A 206 -3.65 1.02 19.23
CA ASN A 206 -3.89 -0.33 18.75
C ASN A 206 -2.64 -1.03 18.22
N GLN A 207 -1.48 -0.33 18.23
CA GLN A 207 -0.21 -0.91 17.81
C GLN A 207 0.37 -1.81 18.91
N LYS A 208 0.63 -3.08 18.58
CA LYS A 208 1.26 -4.05 19.45
C LYS A 208 2.75 -3.73 19.68
N ASP A 209 3.38 -4.41 20.63
CA ASP A 209 4.79 -4.17 20.96
C ASP A 209 5.76 -4.55 19.83
N ASP A 210 5.37 -5.48 18.98
CA ASP A 210 6.10 -5.85 17.77
C ASP A 210 5.85 -4.91 16.57
N GLY A 211 5.01 -3.88 16.75
CA GLY A 211 4.64 -2.92 15.72
C GLY A 211 3.48 -3.36 14.81
N SER A 212 2.98 -4.58 14.96
CA SER A 212 1.83 -5.09 14.21
C SER A 212 0.49 -4.63 14.81
N PHE A 213 -0.61 -5.01 14.15
CA PHE A 213 -1.97 -4.68 14.59
C PHE A 213 -2.81 -5.95 14.70
N GLU A 214 -3.47 -6.14 15.85
CA GLU A 214 -4.33 -7.29 16.07
C GLU A 214 -5.49 -7.29 15.06
N GLY A 215 -5.78 -8.46 14.48
CA GLY A 215 -6.86 -8.60 13.52
C GLY A 215 -6.65 -7.93 12.15
N ASN A 216 -5.45 -7.42 11.85
CA ASN A 216 -5.11 -6.91 10.52
C ASN A 216 -4.94 -8.07 9.54
N LYS A 217 -6.08 -8.59 9.05
CA LYS A 217 -6.15 -9.73 8.13
C LYS A 217 -6.36 -9.24 6.71
N GLY A 218 -5.81 -9.96 5.74
CA GLY A 218 -5.95 -9.69 4.31
C GLY A 218 -5.12 -10.68 3.51
N TRP A 219 -5.36 -10.75 2.21
CA TRP A 219 -4.58 -11.58 1.31
C TRP A 219 -3.09 -11.19 1.30
N ALA A 220 -2.81 -9.89 1.29
CA ALA A 220 -1.49 -9.29 1.35
C ALA A 220 -1.42 -8.23 2.46
N ALA A 221 -1.71 -8.62 3.72
CA ALA A 221 -1.81 -7.69 4.85
C ALA A 221 -0.49 -6.96 5.16
N VAL A 222 0.64 -7.44 4.66
CA VAL A 222 1.93 -6.74 4.73
C VAL A 222 1.89 -5.38 4.03
N LEU A 223 1.08 -5.22 2.99
CA LEU A 223 0.91 -3.93 2.30
C LEU A 223 0.21 -2.90 3.20
N SER A 224 -0.80 -3.34 3.95
CA SER A 224 -1.46 -2.52 4.96
C SER A 224 -0.50 -2.11 6.09
N GLN A 225 0.38 -3.02 6.52
CA GLN A 225 1.43 -2.72 7.50
C GLN A 225 2.37 -1.63 6.98
N GLY A 226 2.78 -1.68 5.72
CA GLY A 226 3.59 -0.63 5.07
C GLY A 226 2.85 0.71 5.00
N LEU A 227 1.53 0.71 4.80
CA LEU A 227 0.72 1.92 4.84
C LEU A 227 0.62 2.50 6.26
N ALA A 228 0.57 1.67 7.31
CA ALA A 228 0.62 2.15 8.70
C ALA A 228 1.93 2.88 8.98
N SER A 229 3.05 2.33 8.52
CA SER A 229 4.36 2.96 8.59
C SER A 229 4.38 4.32 7.87
N LYS A 230 3.87 4.37 6.64
CA LYS A 230 3.76 5.60 5.86
C LYS A 230 2.90 6.64 6.60
N ALA A 231 1.75 6.25 7.15
CA ALA A 231 0.85 7.13 7.89
C ALA A 231 1.53 7.76 9.12
N LEU A 232 2.18 6.95 9.98
CA LEU A 232 2.84 7.44 11.21
C LEU A 232 4.00 8.39 10.87
N ASN A 233 4.85 8.00 9.93
CA ASN A 233 6.01 8.80 9.55
C ASN A 233 5.63 10.10 8.84
N LEU A 234 4.63 10.08 7.95
CA LEU A 234 4.11 11.30 7.32
C LEU A 234 3.41 12.20 8.33
N ALA A 235 2.61 11.66 9.25
CA ALA A 235 1.97 12.43 10.31
C ALA A 235 3.02 13.17 11.15
N SER A 236 4.08 12.47 11.57
CA SER A 236 5.19 13.07 12.30
C SER A 236 5.85 14.22 11.50
N ARG A 237 6.15 14.01 10.21
CA ARG A 237 6.73 15.07 9.36
C ARG A 237 5.78 16.23 9.11
N SER A 238 4.47 15.99 9.08
CA SER A 238 3.46 17.04 8.93
C SER A 238 3.21 17.85 10.21
N GLY A 239 3.85 17.47 11.32
CA GLY A 239 3.80 18.17 12.61
C GLY A 239 2.71 17.65 13.55
N ALA A 240 2.05 16.53 13.24
CA ALA A 240 1.18 15.85 14.20
C ALA A 240 2.02 15.23 15.34
N LYS A 241 1.42 15.14 16.52
CA LYS A 241 2.08 14.51 17.67
C LYS A 241 2.05 13.00 17.51
N VAL A 242 3.17 12.43 17.06
CA VAL A 242 3.38 10.98 17.02
C VAL A 242 4.41 10.61 18.08
N SER A 243 4.11 9.63 18.92
CA SER A 243 5.02 9.19 19.99
C SER A 243 6.26 8.50 19.42
N ASN A 244 7.42 8.74 20.03
CA ASN A 244 8.63 8.02 19.67
C ASN A 244 8.46 6.51 19.83
N GLN A 245 7.71 6.07 20.84
CA GLN A 245 7.42 4.66 21.07
C GLN A 245 6.70 4.01 19.86
N ALA A 246 5.71 4.68 19.28
CA ALA A 246 5.01 4.17 18.09
C ALA A 246 5.94 4.09 16.87
N LEU A 247 6.75 5.11 16.64
CA LEU A 247 7.75 5.12 15.58
C LEU A 247 8.83 4.05 15.77
N ASP A 248 9.25 3.75 17.01
CA ASP A 248 10.22 2.72 17.30
C ASP A 248 9.64 1.31 17.13
N LYS A 249 8.38 1.09 17.52
CA LYS A 249 7.66 -0.16 17.24
C LYS A 249 7.53 -0.40 15.73
N ASP A 250 7.15 0.63 14.97
CA ASP A 250 7.06 0.59 13.52
C ASP A 250 8.41 0.27 12.87
N ASN A 251 9.49 0.91 13.32
CA ASN A 251 10.84 0.69 12.81
C ASN A 251 11.31 -0.75 13.07
N ARG A 252 11.05 -1.30 14.26
CA ARG A 252 11.36 -2.71 14.55
C ARG A 252 10.64 -3.65 13.60
N GLN A 253 9.35 -3.42 13.34
CA GLN A 253 8.55 -4.21 12.41
C GLN A 253 9.11 -4.17 10.99
N ASN A 254 9.50 -2.99 10.50
CA ASN A 254 10.06 -2.83 9.15
C ASN A 254 11.46 -3.43 9.02
N GLY A 255 12.28 -3.36 10.07
CA GLY A 255 13.60 -3.97 10.11
C GLY A 255 13.61 -5.47 10.36
N ALA A 256 12.48 -6.05 10.79
CA ALA A 256 12.41 -7.47 11.13
C ALA A 256 12.76 -8.34 9.92
N GLY A 257 13.68 -9.28 10.13
CA GLY A 257 14.19 -10.19 9.09
C GLY A 257 15.22 -9.59 8.14
N LEU A 258 15.59 -8.31 8.25
CA LEU A 258 16.71 -7.73 7.49
C LEU A 258 18.03 -8.13 8.15
N ASP A 259 18.83 -8.94 7.46
CA ASP A 259 20.19 -9.31 7.88
C ASP A 259 21.20 -8.34 7.26
N LEU A 260 21.68 -7.38 8.08
CA LEU A 260 22.63 -6.36 7.63
C LEU A 260 23.98 -6.92 7.22
N ALA A 261 24.37 -8.10 7.73
CA ALA A 261 25.64 -8.74 7.40
C ALA A 261 25.57 -9.50 6.07
N LYS A 262 24.46 -10.19 5.83
CA LYS A 262 24.19 -10.87 4.56
C LYS A 262 23.71 -9.92 3.47
N GLY A 263 23.19 -8.75 3.86
CA GLY A 263 22.64 -7.79 2.92
C GLY A 263 21.32 -8.22 2.27
N ASP A 264 20.50 -9.04 2.96
CA ASP A 264 19.25 -9.56 2.43
C ASP A 264 18.20 -9.78 3.52
N PHE A 265 16.94 -9.98 3.10
CA PHE A 265 15.86 -10.37 3.98
C PHE A 265 15.85 -11.89 4.20
N SER A 266 15.73 -12.30 5.46
CA SER A 266 15.48 -13.69 5.82
C SER A 266 14.05 -14.10 5.50
N ALA A 267 13.81 -15.39 5.30
CA ALA A 267 12.45 -15.93 5.23
C ALA A 267 11.68 -15.63 6.53
N PRO A 268 10.35 -15.48 6.48
CA PRO A 268 9.54 -15.28 7.68
C PRO A 268 9.79 -16.41 8.68
N THR A 269 10.13 -16.05 9.92
CA THR A 269 10.43 -17.01 10.99
C THR A 269 9.25 -17.30 11.89
N THR A 270 8.17 -16.51 11.77
CA THR A 270 6.98 -16.61 12.63
C THR A 270 5.69 -16.50 11.84
N THR A 271 4.64 -17.17 12.32
CA THR A 271 3.26 -17.03 11.82
C THR A 271 2.63 -15.67 12.17
N ALA A 272 3.32 -14.83 12.95
CA ALA A 272 2.87 -13.51 13.37
C ALA A 272 3.13 -12.41 12.32
N GLU A 273 3.95 -12.68 11.28
CA GLU A 273 4.13 -11.72 10.20
C GLU A 273 2.84 -11.58 9.36
N PRO A 274 2.48 -10.35 8.97
CA PRO A 274 1.35 -10.13 8.07
C PRO A 274 1.51 -10.89 6.75
N SER A 275 0.41 -11.43 6.22
CA SER A 275 0.40 -12.19 4.97
C SER A 275 0.94 -11.38 3.79
N SER A 276 1.77 -12.01 2.97
CA SER A 276 2.28 -11.47 1.70
C SER A 276 1.70 -12.17 0.46
N ALA A 277 0.61 -12.91 0.61
CA ALA A 277 0.00 -13.68 -0.48
C ALA A 277 0.95 -14.73 -1.13
N GLY A 278 2.01 -15.12 -0.44
CA GLY A 278 3.05 -15.98 -1.00
C GLY A 278 4.05 -15.24 -1.92
N VAL A 279 3.92 -13.91 -2.08
CA VAL A 279 4.79 -13.08 -2.92
C VAL A 279 5.82 -12.38 -2.03
N SER A 280 7.05 -12.87 -2.02
CA SER A 280 8.14 -12.29 -1.19
C SER A 280 8.37 -10.81 -1.48
N LEU A 281 8.22 -10.40 -2.74
CA LEU A 281 8.38 -9.01 -3.16
C LEU A 281 7.42 -8.06 -2.45
N TYR A 282 6.18 -8.45 -2.18
CA TYR A 282 5.21 -7.59 -1.45
C TYR A 282 5.71 -7.26 -0.05
N ARG A 283 6.22 -8.28 0.66
CA ARG A 283 6.77 -8.13 2.01
C ARG A 283 7.98 -7.19 2.02
N GLU A 284 8.93 -7.47 1.13
CA GLU A 284 10.19 -6.74 1.11
C GLU A 284 10.01 -5.31 0.59
N ALA A 285 9.14 -5.09 -0.40
CA ALA A 285 8.79 -3.74 -0.87
C ALA A 285 8.07 -2.91 0.21
N ALA A 286 7.16 -3.52 0.98
CA ALA A 286 6.49 -2.84 2.08
C ALA A 286 7.46 -2.46 3.20
N LYS A 287 8.35 -3.38 3.62
CA LYS A 287 9.40 -3.13 4.63
C LYS A 287 10.39 -2.05 4.16
N LEU A 288 10.85 -2.13 2.91
CA LEU A 288 11.70 -1.10 2.31
C LEU A 288 11.00 0.27 2.33
N GLY A 289 9.72 0.33 1.96
CA GLY A 289 8.92 1.56 2.04
C GLY A 289 8.90 2.13 3.46
N GLY A 290 8.68 1.31 4.49
CA GLY A 290 8.69 1.73 5.88
C GLY A 290 10.06 2.25 6.36
N LEU A 291 11.14 1.54 6.07
CA LEU A 291 12.51 1.97 6.40
C LEU A 291 12.84 3.32 5.73
N ARG A 292 12.44 3.51 4.48
CA ARG A 292 12.59 4.76 3.75
C ARG A 292 11.79 5.91 4.40
N GLU A 293 10.54 5.68 4.79
CA GLU A 293 9.76 6.71 5.47
C GLU A 293 10.38 7.11 6.82
N LYS A 294 10.97 6.16 7.53
CA LYS A 294 11.72 6.41 8.76
C LYS A 294 12.94 7.32 8.52
N THR A 295 13.76 7.02 7.51
CA THR A 295 14.94 7.86 7.19
C THR A 295 14.53 9.28 6.83
N LYS A 296 13.43 9.47 6.07
CA LYS A 296 12.87 10.80 5.78
C LYS A 296 12.44 11.53 7.06
N SER A 297 11.84 10.83 8.00
CA SER A 297 11.42 11.42 9.29
C SER A 297 12.60 11.82 10.14
N ASN A 298 13.75 11.18 9.99
CA ASN A 298 14.96 11.49 10.74
C ASN A 298 15.67 12.76 10.25
N VAL A 299 15.46 13.25 9.03
CA VAL A 299 16.20 14.38 8.45
C VAL A 299 16.18 15.62 9.38
N LYS A 300 15.00 16.11 9.76
CA LYS A 300 14.90 17.28 10.66
C LYS A 300 15.46 17.00 12.06
N ARG A 301 15.29 15.78 12.55
CA ARG A 301 15.81 15.37 13.87
C ARG A 301 17.33 15.29 13.85
N LYS A 302 17.93 14.82 12.75
CA LYS A 302 19.38 14.78 12.52
C LYS A 302 19.98 16.17 12.56
N ASP A 303 19.40 17.12 11.79
CA ASP A 303 19.84 18.53 11.81
C ASP A 303 19.77 19.15 13.21
N ALA A 304 18.70 18.85 13.97
CA ALA A 304 18.56 19.34 15.34
C ALA A 304 19.60 18.71 16.29
N ALA A 305 19.85 17.41 16.16
CA ALA A 305 20.85 16.71 16.98
C ALA A 305 22.28 17.20 16.67
N GLU A 306 22.62 17.39 15.39
CA GLU A 306 23.92 17.97 14.98
C GLU A 306 24.14 19.35 15.57
N LYS A 307 23.13 20.24 15.54
CA LYS A 307 23.19 21.56 16.18
C LYS A 307 23.39 21.44 17.69
N THR A 308 22.68 20.52 18.37
CA THR A 308 22.84 20.32 19.82
C THR A 308 24.24 19.84 20.18
N VAL A 309 24.82 18.92 19.40
CA VAL A 309 26.20 18.45 19.62
C VAL A 309 27.21 19.59 19.41
N ALA A 310 26.99 20.42 18.39
CA ALA A 310 27.89 21.54 18.05
C ALA A 310 27.76 22.74 18.99
N ASP A 311 26.66 22.90 19.72
CA ASP A 311 26.43 24.03 20.62
C ASP A 311 27.30 23.91 21.88
N PRO A 312 28.28 24.84 22.11
CA PRO A 312 29.10 24.80 23.32
C PRO A 312 28.30 24.93 24.61
N ALA A 313 27.17 25.65 24.59
CA ALA A 313 26.32 25.92 25.74
C ALA A 313 25.33 24.78 26.06
N ALA A 314 25.15 23.81 25.18
CA ALA A 314 24.20 22.70 25.40
C ALA A 314 24.65 21.82 26.58
N PRO A 315 23.72 21.42 27.48
CA PRO A 315 24.02 20.55 28.63
C PRO A 315 24.60 19.21 28.20
N ALA A 316 25.53 18.66 28.96
CA ALA A 316 26.18 17.37 28.67
C ALA A 316 25.19 16.23 28.43
N PRO A 317 24.08 16.06 29.22
CA PRO A 317 23.09 15.03 28.94
C PRO A 317 22.39 15.21 27.57
N ALA A 318 22.12 16.47 27.17
CA ALA A 318 21.50 16.75 25.87
C ALA A 318 22.45 16.40 24.71
N LYS A 319 23.74 16.70 24.83
CA LYS A 319 24.76 16.30 23.86
C LYS A 319 24.87 14.78 23.74
N GLN A 320 24.88 14.08 24.88
CA GLN A 320 24.96 12.63 24.91
C GLN A 320 23.74 12.00 24.21
N GLN A 321 22.52 12.49 24.48
CA GLN A 321 21.31 12.03 23.80
C GLN A 321 21.38 12.31 22.30
N ALA A 322 21.79 13.50 21.89
CA ALA A 322 21.92 13.86 20.48
C ALA A 322 22.96 12.97 19.76
N GLN A 323 24.07 12.61 20.41
CA GLN A 323 25.02 11.65 19.83
C GLN A 323 24.44 10.24 19.66
N GLN A 324 23.63 9.77 20.62
CA GLN A 324 22.93 8.49 20.50
C GLN A 324 21.91 8.53 19.36
N ASP A 325 21.15 9.61 19.26
CA ASP A 325 20.18 9.80 18.17
C ASP A 325 20.88 9.80 16.79
N LEU A 326 22.00 10.51 16.65
CA LEU A 326 22.79 10.51 15.40
C LEU A 326 23.29 9.13 15.01
N LYS A 327 23.73 8.34 15.98
CA LYS A 327 24.12 6.94 15.73
C LYS A 327 22.92 6.12 15.25
N GLN A 328 21.78 6.25 15.91
CA GLN A 328 20.55 5.55 15.50
C GLN A 328 20.12 5.94 14.09
N PHE A 329 20.20 7.23 13.73
CA PHE A 329 19.86 7.68 12.38
C PHE A 329 20.79 7.11 11.31
N ALA A 330 22.09 6.99 11.62
CA ALA A 330 23.04 6.35 10.72
C ALA A 330 22.74 4.84 10.54
N ASP A 331 22.34 4.16 11.61
CA ASP A 331 21.93 2.75 11.54
C ASP A 331 20.63 2.59 10.72
N ASP A 332 19.66 3.50 10.87
CA ASP A 332 18.42 3.51 10.07
C ASP A 332 18.71 3.75 8.57
N GLU A 333 19.59 4.70 8.24
CA GLU A 333 20.05 4.97 6.87
C GLU A 333 20.72 3.74 6.26
N LYS A 334 21.60 3.08 7.02
CA LYS A 334 22.26 1.84 6.59
C LYS A 334 21.27 0.72 6.33
N ALA A 335 20.29 0.54 7.22
CA ALA A 335 19.24 -0.47 7.05
C ALA A 335 18.42 -0.22 5.77
N ALA A 336 18.00 1.02 5.52
CA ALA A 336 17.26 1.37 4.30
C ALA A 336 18.09 1.14 3.02
N GLN A 337 19.39 1.47 3.05
CA GLN A 337 20.30 1.23 1.93
C GLN A 337 20.52 -0.27 1.65
N VAL A 338 20.70 -1.07 2.70
CA VAL A 338 20.84 -2.53 2.59
C VAL A 338 19.55 -3.13 2.03
N ALA A 339 18.40 -2.77 2.57
CA ALA A 339 17.10 -3.23 2.09
C ALA A 339 16.87 -2.84 0.62
N SER A 340 17.21 -1.62 0.23
CA SER A 340 17.09 -1.16 -1.15
C SER A 340 17.95 -2.00 -2.12
N ARG A 341 19.20 -2.29 -1.76
CA ARG A 341 20.08 -3.16 -2.58
C ARG A 341 19.57 -4.60 -2.64
N ALA A 342 19.09 -5.13 -1.52
CA ALA A 342 18.54 -6.48 -1.45
C ALA A 342 17.35 -6.66 -2.41
N VAL A 343 16.41 -5.70 -2.37
CA VAL A 343 15.22 -5.76 -3.24
C VAL A 343 15.60 -5.54 -4.70
N SER A 344 16.36 -4.49 -5.01
CA SER A 344 16.72 -4.15 -6.40
C SER A 344 17.54 -5.26 -7.07
N GLY A 345 18.47 -5.87 -6.36
CA GLY A 345 19.30 -6.96 -6.87
C GLY A 345 18.52 -8.22 -7.24
N LYS A 346 17.31 -8.40 -6.68
CA LYS A 346 16.45 -9.55 -6.95
C LYS A 346 15.35 -9.29 -7.99
N LEU A 347 15.18 -8.05 -8.48
CA LEU A 347 14.11 -7.73 -9.45
C LEU A 347 14.24 -8.42 -10.81
N SER A 348 15.40 -8.97 -11.13
CA SER A 348 15.65 -9.82 -12.32
C SER A 348 15.45 -11.33 -12.04
N ASP A 349 15.32 -11.74 -10.80
CA ASP A 349 15.09 -13.15 -10.44
C ASP A 349 13.61 -13.51 -10.66
N ALA A 350 13.37 -14.40 -11.61
CA ALA A 350 12.01 -14.83 -11.99
C ALA A 350 11.26 -15.50 -10.83
N SER A 351 11.94 -16.17 -9.92
CA SER A 351 11.32 -16.81 -8.75
C SER A 351 10.91 -15.79 -7.70
N TYR A 352 11.69 -14.74 -7.51
CA TYR A 352 11.42 -13.66 -6.59
C TYR A 352 10.26 -12.76 -7.04
N VAL A 353 10.18 -12.49 -8.35
CA VAL A 353 9.08 -11.72 -8.94
C VAL A 353 7.90 -12.59 -9.37
N ALA A 354 7.90 -13.89 -9.07
CA ALA A 354 6.79 -14.76 -9.41
C ALA A 354 5.48 -14.24 -8.79
N GLY A 355 4.45 -14.10 -9.60
CA GLY A 355 3.18 -13.51 -9.20
C GLY A 355 3.13 -11.97 -9.23
N PHE A 356 4.26 -11.30 -9.52
CA PHE A 356 4.34 -9.85 -9.66
C PHE A 356 4.33 -9.45 -11.14
N GLY A 357 3.61 -8.38 -11.46
CA GLY A 357 3.44 -7.94 -12.86
C GLY A 357 2.27 -8.58 -13.60
N ASN A 358 1.44 -9.34 -12.87
CA ASN A 358 0.19 -9.92 -13.40
C ASN A 358 -1.01 -8.96 -13.27
N ASN A 359 -0.75 -7.70 -12.91
CA ASN A 359 -1.74 -6.65 -12.72
C ASN A 359 -2.87 -7.04 -11.74
N GLY A 360 -2.53 -7.72 -10.64
CA GLY A 360 -3.38 -7.75 -9.47
C GLY A 360 -3.47 -6.34 -8.88
N GLY A 361 -4.67 -5.88 -8.50
CA GLY A 361 -4.80 -4.49 -8.08
C GLY A 361 -3.96 -4.13 -6.86
N GLU A 362 -3.66 -5.08 -5.96
CA GLU A 362 -2.75 -4.87 -4.82
C GLU A 362 -1.30 -4.57 -5.22
N GLU A 363 -0.89 -4.96 -6.42
CA GLU A 363 0.47 -4.72 -6.92
C GLU A 363 0.78 -3.23 -7.10
N PHE A 364 -0.24 -2.39 -7.34
CA PHE A 364 -0.05 -0.95 -7.51
C PHE A 364 0.60 -0.28 -6.29
N LEU A 365 0.38 -0.80 -5.06
CA LEU A 365 1.11 -0.33 -3.88
C LEU A 365 2.58 -0.77 -3.91
N SER A 366 2.87 -1.96 -4.39
CA SER A 366 4.25 -2.43 -4.54
C SER A 366 4.96 -1.68 -5.64
N TYR A 367 4.30 -1.37 -6.77
CA TYR A 367 4.83 -0.51 -7.81
C TYR A 367 5.20 0.86 -7.24
N LEU A 368 4.32 1.48 -6.48
CA LEU A 368 4.58 2.77 -5.85
C LEU A 368 5.79 2.70 -4.90
N ASN A 369 5.81 1.75 -3.94
CA ASN A 369 6.89 1.63 -2.97
C ASN A 369 8.26 1.41 -3.63
N LEU A 370 8.31 0.57 -4.65
CA LEU A 370 9.53 0.32 -5.42
C LEU A 370 9.94 1.55 -6.22
N THR A 371 8.99 2.21 -6.89
CA THR A 371 9.26 3.40 -7.72
C THR A 371 9.80 4.55 -6.86
N GLU A 372 9.18 4.81 -5.71
CA GLU A 372 9.68 5.81 -4.78
C GLU A 372 11.11 5.46 -4.27
N SER A 373 11.37 4.19 -4.00
CA SER A 373 12.67 3.73 -3.51
C SER A 373 13.76 3.79 -4.59
N MET A 374 13.43 3.41 -5.83
CA MET A 374 14.37 3.51 -6.96
C MET A 374 14.64 4.95 -7.35
N HIS A 375 13.63 5.82 -7.30
CA HIS A 375 13.80 7.25 -7.56
C HIS A 375 14.78 7.90 -6.57
N GLU A 376 14.66 7.60 -5.27
CA GLU A 376 15.58 8.11 -4.24
C GLU A 376 16.99 7.58 -4.40
N ARG A 377 17.15 6.36 -4.87
CA ARG A 377 18.47 5.77 -5.14
C ARG A 377 19.12 6.39 -6.38
N GLY A 378 18.34 6.72 -7.40
CA GLY A 378 18.84 7.33 -8.64
C GLY A 378 19.67 6.38 -9.49
N GLY A 379 20.46 6.96 -10.39
CA GLY A 379 21.38 6.22 -11.25
C GLY A 379 20.68 5.37 -12.33
N GLN A 380 21.44 4.39 -12.90
CA GLN A 380 20.96 3.54 -13.99
C GLN A 380 19.76 2.67 -13.54
N GLU A 381 19.76 2.18 -12.31
CA GLU A 381 18.66 1.36 -11.77
C GLU A 381 17.32 2.12 -11.77
N TRP A 382 17.35 3.40 -11.43
CA TRP A 382 16.18 4.25 -11.55
C TRP A 382 15.72 4.40 -13.01
N THR A 383 16.65 4.68 -13.93
CA THR A 383 16.34 4.84 -15.34
C THR A 383 15.67 3.61 -15.92
N ASP A 384 16.20 2.43 -15.62
CA ASP A 384 15.69 1.14 -16.11
C ASP A 384 14.33 0.82 -15.50
N TRP A 385 14.19 1.03 -14.19
CA TRP A 385 12.91 0.81 -13.47
C TRP A 385 11.82 1.76 -13.98
N ARG A 386 12.12 3.04 -14.10
CA ARG A 386 11.20 4.04 -14.65
C ARG A 386 10.72 3.65 -16.05
N ALA A 387 11.62 3.30 -16.93
CA ALA A 387 11.29 2.87 -18.29
C ALA A 387 10.40 1.61 -18.29
N LYS A 388 10.68 0.64 -17.41
CA LYS A 388 9.87 -0.57 -17.22
C LYS A 388 8.45 -0.21 -16.74
N MET A 389 8.33 0.57 -15.67
CA MET A 389 7.02 0.93 -15.10
C MET A 389 6.19 1.78 -16.06
N THR A 390 6.80 2.73 -16.75
CA THR A 390 6.13 3.52 -17.78
C THR A 390 5.52 2.62 -18.86
N ARG A 391 6.31 1.70 -19.45
CA ARG A 391 5.79 0.77 -20.45
C ARG A 391 4.66 -0.09 -19.91
N THR A 392 4.82 -0.63 -18.70
CA THR A 392 3.82 -1.50 -18.06
C THR A 392 2.50 -0.75 -17.84
N LEU A 393 2.57 0.43 -17.25
CA LEU A 393 1.37 1.18 -16.88
C LEU A 393 0.70 1.82 -18.11
N CYS A 394 1.45 2.46 -19.00
CA CYS A 394 0.87 3.03 -20.23
C CYS A 394 0.27 1.97 -21.15
N GLY A 395 0.87 0.76 -21.19
CA GLY A 395 0.32 -0.36 -21.97
C GLY A 395 -0.90 -1.06 -21.34
N ALA A 396 -1.14 -0.84 -20.04
CA ALA A 396 -2.26 -1.45 -19.32
C ALA A 396 -3.45 -0.48 -19.09
N GLN A 397 -3.37 0.74 -19.60
CA GLN A 397 -4.43 1.74 -19.44
C GLN A 397 -5.62 1.45 -20.34
N ASN A 398 -6.83 1.51 -19.78
CA ASN A 398 -8.08 1.37 -20.51
C ASN A 398 -8.38 2.60 -21.40
N GLN A 399 -9.28 2.44 -22.37
CA GLN A 399 -9.66 3.53 -23.28
C GLN A 399 -10.25 4.74 -22.55
N ASP A 400 -10.99 4.51 -21.44
CA ASP A 400 -11.59 5.56 -20.61
C ASP A 400 -10.58 6.27 -19.69
N GLY A 401 -9.29 5.93 -19.77
CA GLY A 401 -8.23 6.50 -18.96
C GLY A 401 -7.99 5.79 -17.63
N SER A 402 -8.83 4.82 -17.24
CA SER A 402 -8.67 4.07 -16.00
C SER A 402 -7.62 2.97 -16.09
N TRP A 403 -7.27 2.43 -14.92
CA TRP A 403 -6.62 1.12 -14.78
C TRP A 403 -7.51 0.22 -13.94
N ALA A 404 -7.45 -1.07 -14.18
CA ALA A 404 -8.13 -2.09 -13.42
C ALA A 404 -7.17 -3.23 -13.08
N GLY A 405 -7.36 -3.87 -11.93
CA GLY A 405 -6.66 -5.10 -11.62
C GLY A 405 -7.29 -6.29 -12.32
N GLN A 406 -6.48 -7.18 -12.85
CA GLN A 406 -6.95 -8.42 -13.49
C GLN A 406 -7.51 -9.43 -12.48
N HIS A 407 -7.08 -9.34 -11.23
CA HIS A 407 -7.53 -10.16 -10.11
C HIS A 407 -7.35 -9.41 -8.79
N CYS A 408 -7.73 -10.00 -7.69
CA CYS A 408 -7.66 -9.49 -6.33
C CYS A 408 -8.44 -8.18 -6.14
N ILE A 409 -7.89 -7.05 -6.45
CA ILE A 409 -8.57 -5.75 -6.48
C ILE A 409 -8.82 -5.40 -7.94
N THR A 410 -10.07 -5.44 -8.35
CA THR A 410 -10.50 -5.21 -9.73
C THR A 410 -11.19 -3.85 -9.91
N GLY A 411 -11.43 -3.14 -8.81
CA GLY A 411 -12.00 -1.80 -8.80
C GLY A 411 -11.07 -0.79 -9.47
N ARG A 412 -11.64 0.07 -10.32
CA ARG A 412 -10.86 0.99 -11.15
C ARG A 412 -10.31 2.18 -10.37
N THR A 413 -11.00 2.64 -9.33
CA THR A 413 -10.58 3.83 -8.56
C THR A 413 -9.21 3.64 -7.94
N PHE A 414 -9.03 2.57 -7.16
CA PHE A 414 -7.77 2.27 -6.50
C PHE A 414 -6.64 2.02 -7.51
N CYS A 415 -6.91 1.22 -8.54
CA CYS A 415 -5.89 0.89 -9.54
C CYS A 415 -5.46 2.12 -10.33
N THR A 416 -6.40 3.00 -10.69
CA THR A 416 -6.10 4.27 -11.39
C THR A 416 -5.28 5.20 -10.50
N ALA A 417 -5.68 5.38 -9.24
CA ALA A 417 -4.92 6.19 -8.30
C ALA A 417 -3.51 5.63 -8.08
N GLY A 418 -3.35 4.31 -7.91
CA GLY A 418 -2.06 3.66 -7.73
C GLY A 418 -1.14 3.78 -8.95
N ALA A 419 -1.69 3.65 -10.17
CA ALA A 419 -0.95 3.88 -11.41
C ALA A 419 -0.48 5.34 -11.51
N LEU A 420 -1.37 6.29 -11.26
CA LEU A 420 -1.04 7.72 -11.24
C LEU A 420 0.04 8.04 -10.22
N LEU A 421 -0.09 7.55 -9.00
CA LEU A 421 0.91 7.74 -7.94
C LEU A 421 2.29 7.23 -8.37
N THR A 422 2.35 6.10 -9.08
CA THR A 422 3.59 5.52 -9.59
C THR A 422 4.18 6.38 -10.71
N LEU A 423 3.37 6.85 -11.66
CA LEU A 423 3.83 7.70 -12.78
C LEU A 423 4.21 9.11 -12.32
N LEU A 424 3.68 9.60 -11.21
CA LEU A 424 3.88 10.95 -10.68
C LEU A 424 5.01 11.07 -9.65
N VAL A 425 5.79 10.03 -9.39
CA VAL A 425 6.83 10.04 -8.33
C VAL A 425 7.84 11.17 -8.53
N GLU A 426 8.32 11.41 -9.74
CA GLU A 426 9.25 12.52 -10.04
C GLU A 426 8.62 13.88 -9.78
N ARG A 427 7.40 14.09 -10.30
CA ARG A 427 6.66 15.34 -10.14
C ARG A 427 6.40 15.65 -8.65
N ALA A 428 6.00 14.66 -7.88
CA ALA A 428 5.80 14.80 -6.44
C ALA A 428 7.09 15.16 -5.69
N ALA A 429 8.23 14.58 -6.10
CA ALA A 429 9.52 14.89 -5.51
C ALA A 429 9.98 16.34 -5.82
N GLU A 430 9.72 16.83 -7.02
CA GLU A 430 10.00 18.21 -7.42
C GLU A 430 9.13 19.22 -6.67
N GLN A 431 7.83 18.93 -6.52
CA GLN A 431 6.91 19.77 -5.73
C GLN A 431 7.37 19.88 -4.28
N ALA A 432 7.76 18.77 -3.66
CA ALA A 432 8.27 18.78 -2.28
C ALA A 432 9.52 19.65 -2.11
N LYS A 433 10.43 19.64 -3.08
CA LYS A 433 11.62 20.52 -3.10
C LYS A 433 11.24 22.00 -3.18
N THR A 434 10.32 22.34 -4.09
CA THR A 434 9.86 23.73 -4.30
C THR A 434 9.16 24.28 -3.07
N THR A 435 8.30 23.46 -2.43
CA THR A 435 7.60 23.86 -1.19
C THR A 435 8.58 24.09 -0.04
N SER A 436 9.62 23.26 0.10
CA SER A 436 10.63 23.42 1.14
C SER A 436 11.50 24.67 0.95
N LEU A 437 11.85 25.00 -0.29
CA LEU A 437 12.60 26.23 -0.63
C LEU A 437 11.75 27.49 -0.39
N GLY A 438 10.46 27.46 -0.73
CA GLY A 438 9.54 28.58 -0.51
C GLY A 438 9.24 28.85 0.96
N ALA A 439 9.25 27.82 1.81
CA ALA A 439 9.08 27.97 3.25
C ALA A 439 10.28 28.67 3.93
N GLY A 440 11.48 28.49 3.38
CA GLY A 440 12.71 29.17 3.87
C GLY A 440 12.80 30.64 3.49
N LEU A 441 12.00 31.12 2.54
CA LEU A 441 12.01 32.50 2.03
C LEU A 441 10.90 33.39 2.62
N ARG A 442 9.98 32.86 3.44
CA ARG A 442 8.98 33.71 4.11
C ARG A 442 9.63 34.45 5.29
N PRO A 443 9.66 35.80 5.28
CA PRO A 443 10.09 36.53 6.44
C PRO A 443 9.17 36.25 7.64
N PRO A 444 9.68 36.31 8.87
CA PRO A 444 8.85 36.11 10.05
C PRO A 444 7.70 37.12 10.04
N VAL A 445 6.48 36.59 10.11
CA VAL A 445 5.28 37.43 10.27
C VAL A 445 5.46 38.19 11.59
N ALA A 446 5.62 39.51 11.51
CA ALA A 446 5.66 40.36 12.67
C ALA A 446 4.36 40.14 13.47
N ALA A 447 4.50 39.75 14.73
CA ALA A 447 3.40 39.68 15.67
C ALA A 447 2.82 41.08 15.84
N GLN A 448 1.57 41.26 15.43
CA GLN A 448 0.73 42.39 15.82
C GLN A 448 -0.18 41.97 16.96
#